data_12613c7d76bae354f7097360ad87af7e
#
_entry.id   12613c7d76bae354f7097360ad87af7e
#
_cell.length_a   1.000
_cell.length_b   1.000
_cell.length_c   1.000
_cell.angle_alpha   90.00
_cell.angle_beta   90.00
_cell.angle_gamma   90.00
#
_symmetry.space_group_name_H-M   'P 1'
#
loop_
_entity.id
_entity.type
_entity.pdbx_description
1 polymer ?
#
loop_
_entity_poly.entity_id
_entity_poly.type
_entity_poly.pdbx_seq_one_letter_code
_entity_poly.pdbx_strand_id
1 'polypeptide(L)'
;RQDIRSRQSVIDIASDIGLDKRTFVKYIDETTTLESIVEDHKFAESLGVFGTPTMFNQEVGPIFLKMFSPPKDEAVTVFDHIIGISENKKYFGELKRPQPPWPRGAID
;
A
#
# COMPACT_ATOMS: atom_id res chain seq x y z
N ARG A 1 -8.14 -2.11 -20.07
CA ARG A 1 -7.90 -1.55 -18.73
C ARG A 1 -8.64 -0.22 -18.61
N GLN A 2 -9.53 -0.06 -17.65
CA GLN A 2 -10.30 1.17 -17.46
C GLN A 2 -9.40 2.26 -16.87
N ASP A 3 -9.50 3.50 -17.39
CA ASP A 3 -8.73 4.63 -16.83
C ASP A 3 -9.34 5.09 -15.50
N ILE A 4 -8.69 4.73 -14.40
CA ILE A 4 -9.11 5.07 -13.03
C ILE A 4 -8.74 6.50 -12.62
N ARG A 5 -8.12 7.30 -13.49
CA ARG A 5 -7.74 8.68 -13.17
C ARG A 5 -8.88 9.66 -13.34
N SER A 6 -9.93 9.28 -14.06
CA SER A 6 -11.10 10.14 -14.22
C SER A 6 -12.07 9.93 -13.05
N ARG A 7 -12.60 11.05 -12.53
CA ARG A 7 -13.62 11.04 -11.47
C ARG A 7 -14.84 10.19 -11.86
N GLN A 8 -15.26 10.26 -13.12
CA GLN A 8 -16.41 9.50 -13.59
C GLN A 8 -16.15 8.00 -13.56
N SER A 9 -14.96 7.54 -14.02
CA SER A 9 -14.60 6.13 -13.97
C SER A 9 -14.60 5.57 -12.54
N VAL A 10 -14.12 6.34 -11.57
CA VAL A 10 -14.12 5.93 -10.16
C VAL A 10 -15.55 5.80 -9.63
N ILE A 11 -16.44 6.72 -9.98
CA ILE A 11 -17.86 6.68 -9.61
C ILE A 11 -18.56 5.46 -10.22
N ASP A 12 -18.28 5.18 -11.50
CA ASP A 12 -18.90 4.05 -12.20
C ASP A 12 -18.44 2.72 -11.59
N ILE A 13 -17.15 2.55 -11.31
CA ILE A 13 -16.61 1.37 -10.63
C ILE A 13 -17.25 1.19 -9.23
N ALA A 14 -17.36 2.27 -8.46
CA ALA A 14 -17.99 2.22 -7.15
C ALA A 14 -19.46 1.76 -7.23
N SER A 15 -20.19 2.23 -8.24
CA SER A 15 -21.57 1.79 -8.49
C SER A 15 -21.64 0.33 -8.93
N ASP A 16 -20.74 -0.11 -9.80
CA ASP A 16 -20.69 -1.49 -10.31
C ASP A 16 -20.45 -2.52 -9.19
N ILE A 17 -19.72 -2.16 -8.14
CA ILE A 17 -19.51 -3.02 -6.97
C ILE A 17 -20.58 -2.86 -5.88
N GLY A 18 -21.65 -2.08 -6.16
CA GLY A 18 -22.82 -1.98 -5.30
C GLY A 18 -22.78 -0.85 -4.27
N LEU A 19 -21.86 0.09 -4.37
CA LEU A 19 -21.86 1.28 -3.51
C LEU A 19 -22.95 2.27 -3.99
N ASP A 20 -23.65 2.89 -3.03
CA ASP A 20 -24.62 3.94 -3.34
C ASP A 20 -23.92 5.15 -3.96
N LYS A 21 -24.22 5.41 -5.22
CA LYS A 21 -23.59 6.46 -6.02
C LYS A 21 -23.67 7.83 -5.38
N ARG A 22 -24.82 8.19 -4.81
CA ARG A 22 -25.05 9.51 -4.22
C ARG A 22 -24.20 9.72 -2.97
N THR A 23 -24.19 8.72 -2.12
CA THR A 23 -23.37 8.71 -0.90
C THR A 23 -21.90 8.73 -1.24
N PHE A 24 -21.46 7.91 -2.20
CA PHE A 24 -20.07 7.88 -2.64
C PHE A 24 -19.59 9.23 -3.19
N VAL A 25 -20.37 9.84 -4.09
CA VAL A 25 -20.06 11.17 -4.64
C VAL A 25 -19.98 12.23 -3.55
N LYS A 26 -20.89 12.20 -2.58
CA LYS A 26 -20.83 13.11 -1.43
C LYS A 26 -19.49 13.01 -0.72
N TYR A 27 -19.04 11.79 -0.37
CA TYR A 27 -17.79 11.59 0.38
C TYR A 27 -16.53 11.98 -0.41
N ILE A 28 -16.46 11.70 -1.72
CA ILE A 28 -15.28 12.09 -2.52
C ILE A 28 -15.20 13.60 -2.78
N ASP A 29 -16.33 14.32 -2.65
CA ASP A 29 -16.36 15.77 -2.83
C ASP A 29 -16.27 16.53 -1.50
N GLU A 30 -16.31 15.85 -0.36
CA GLU A 30 -16.14 16.47 0.96
C GLU A 30 -14.70 16.92 1.19
N THR A 31 -14.52 18.18 1.58
CA THR A 31 -13.20 18.74 1.92
C THR A 31 -12.51 17.97 3.04
N THR A 32 -13.27 17.51 4.02
CA THR A 32 -12.77 16.71 5.15
C THR A 32 -12.09 15.40 4.73
N THR A 33 -12.55 14.77 3.65
CA THR A 33 -11.91 13.58 3.09
C THR A 33 -10.52 13.89 2.55
N LEU A 34 -10.39 15.00 1.83
CA LEU A 34 -9.10 15.46 1.32
C LEU A 34 -8.15 15.88 2.45
N GLU A 35 -8.67 16.59 3.44
CA GLU A 35 -7.90 17.00 4.63
C GLU A 35 -7.33 15.79 5.36
N SER A 36 -8.14 14.75 5.59
CA SER A 36 -7.68 13.51 6.20
C SER A 36 -6.56 12.82 5.41
N ILE A 37 -6.69 12.75 4.07
CA ILE A 37 -5.65 12.18 3.20
C ILE A 37 -4.35 13.00 3.29
N VAL A 38 -4.46 14.33 3.36
CA VAL A 38 -3.28 15.22 3.48
C VAL A 38 -2.60 15.05 4.85
N GLU A 39 -3.38 14.85 5.91
CA GLU A 39 -2.83 14.57 7.25
C GLU A 39 -2.09 13.22 7.28
N ASP A 40 -2.69 12.17 6.73
CA ASP A 40 -2.05 10.85 6.60
C ASP A 40 -0.76 10.93 5.78
N HIS A 41 -0.77 11.70 4.70
CA HIS A 41 0.41 11.91 3.86
C HIS A 41 1.54 12.60 4.65
N LYS A 42 1.23 13.69 5.35
CA LYS A 42 2.20 14.40 6.20
C LYS A 42 2.76 13.50 7.31
N PHE A 43 1.90 12.68 7.91
CA PHE A 43 2.34 11.71 8.90
C PHE A 43 3.31 10.69 8.29
N ALA A 44 2.98 10.12 7.13
CA ALA A 44 3.86 9.21 6.42
C ALA A 44 5.21 9.85 6.05
N GLU A 45 5.21 11.10 5.57
CA GLU A 45 6.44 11.87 5.30
C GLU A 45 7.28 12.07 6.56
N SER A 46 6.66 12.38 7.70
CA SER A 46 7.35 12.56 8.98
C SER A 46 8.07 11.30 9.46
N LEU A 47 7.61 10.13 9.03
CA LEU A 47 8.23 8.83 9.29
C LEU A 47 9.31 8.46 8.26
N GLY A 48 9.54 9.30 7.25
CA GLY A 48 10.48 8.99 6.16
C GLY A 48 9.96 7.98 5.14
N VAL A 49 8.65 7.77 5.06
CA VAL A 49 8.04 6.88 4.06
C VAL A 49 8.24 7.46 2.66
N PHE A 50 8.86 6.69 1.79
CA PHE A 50 9.21 7.10 0.42
C PHE A 50 8.52 6.25 -0.66
N GLY A 51 7.74 5.27 -0.27
CA GLY A 51 7.04 4.38 -1.21
C GLY A 51 6.05 3.44 -0.55
N THR A 52 5.32 2.73 -1.39
CA THR A 52 4.30 1.75 -0.96
C THR A 52 4.59 0.37 -1.56
N PRO A 53 4.24 -0.70 -0.83
CA PRO A 53 3.73 -0.70 0.54
C PRO A 53 4.83 -0.43 1.58
N THR A 54 4.50 0.39 2.58
CA THR A 54 5.30 0.55 3.79
C THR A 54 4.45 0.13 4.98
N MET A 55 4.97 -0.79 5.77
CA MET A 55 4.35 -1.20 7.04
C MET A 55 4.95 -0.36 8.16
N PHE A 56 4.12 0.04 9.12
CA PHE A 56 4.55 0.82 10.26
C PHE A 56 4.21 0.11 11.56
N ASN A 57 5.21 -0.05 12.41
CA ASN A 57 5.07 -0.52 13.77
C ASN A 57 5.75 0.51 14.69
N GLN A 58 5.10 0.89 15.79
CA GLN A 58 5.61 1.93 16.70
C GLN A 58 6.95 1.57 17.35
N GLU A 59 7.21 0.28 17.57
CA GLU A 59 8.45 -0.19 18.22
C GLU A 59 9.64 -0.25 17.27
N VAL A 60 9.37 -0.50 15.98
CA VAL A 60 10.40 -0.78 14.97
C VAL A 60 10.57 0.36 13.97
N GLY A 61 9.50 1.10 13.72
CA GLY A 61 9.46 2.15 12.72
C GLY A 61 8.91 1.67 11.37
N PRO A 62 9.05 2.49 10.31
CA PRO A 62 8.56 2.18 8.98
C PRO A 62 9.47 1.17 8.26
N ILE A 63 8.86 0.22 7.58
CA ILE A 63 9.54 -0.80 6.79
C ILE A 63 8.95 -0.82 5.39
N PHE A 64 9.74 -0.40 4.40
CA PHE A 64 9.36 -0.48 3.00
C PHE A 64 9.53 -1.91 2.50
N LEU A 65 8.45 -2.49 1.96
CA LEU A 65 8.44 -3.85 1.46
C LEU A 65 8.33 -3.86 -0.07
N LYS A 66 9.33 -4.42 -0.74
CA LYS A 66 9.28 -4.69 -2.18
C LYS A 66 9.58 -6.16 -2.44
N MET A 67 8.56 -6.90 -2.80
CA MET A 67 8.67 -8.34 -3.02
C MET A 67 7.77 -8.79 -4.17
N PHE A 68 8.02 -9.98 -4.67
CA PHE A 68 7.07 -10.68 -5.55
C PHE A 68 5.98 -11.34 -4.73
N SER A 69 4.81 -11.54 -5.34
CA SER A 69 3.74 -12.31 -4.72
C SER A 69 4.23 -13.74 -4.45
N PRO A 70 4.22 -14.19 -3.20
CA PRO A 70 4.54 -15.57 -2.89
C PRO A 70 3.42 -16.50 -3.39
N PRO A 71 3.68 -17.81 -3.52
CA PRO A 71 2.62 -18.79 -3.67
C PRO A 71 1.58 -18.64 -2.57
N LYS A 72 0.31 -18.89 -2.89
CA LYS A 72 -0.80 -18.62 -1.99
C LYS A 72 -0.71 -19.39 -0.66
N ASP A 73 -0.21 -20.59 -0.71
CA ASP A 73 0.02 -21.49 0.43
C ASP A 73 1.23 -21.07 1.30
N GLU A 74 2.16 -20.27 0.76
CA GLU A 74 3.32 -19.75 1.47
C GLU A 74 3.11 -18.32 2.01
N ALA A 75 2.04 -17.63 1.62
CA ALA A 75 1.87 -16.20 1.88
C ALA A 75 1.96 -15.83 3.37
N VAL A 76 1.34 -16.62 4.24
CA VAL A 76 1.37 -16.41 5.70
C VAL A 76 2.78 -16.61 6.26
N THR A 77 3.44 -17.70 5.87
CA THR A 77 4.80 -18.00 6.32
C THR A 77 5.79 -16.91 5.90
N VAL A 78 5.68 -16.43 4.67
CA VAL A 78 6.52 -15.32 4.16
C VAL A 78 6.26 -14.05 4.96
N PHE A 79 5.01 -13.73 5.23
CA PHE A 79 4.63 -12.58 6.05
C PHE A 79 5.23 -12.67 7.46
N ASP A 80 5.10 -13.81 8.13
CA ASP A 80 5.65 -14.04 9.48
C ASP A 80 7.17 -13.87 9.52
N HIS A 81 7.87 -14.35 8.48
CA HIS A 81 9.32 -14.14 8.37
C HIS A 81 9.70 -12.66 8.22
N ILE A 82 8.94 -11.89 7.42
CA ILE A 82 9.16 -10.45 7.25
C ILE A 82 8.95 -9.72 8.57
N ILE A 83 7.85 -10.01 9.25
CA ILE A 83 7.53 -9.41 10.56
C ILE A 83 8.60 -9.81 11.58
N GLY A 84 8.96 -11.08 11.65
CA GLY A 84 9.99 -11.58 12.59
C GLY A 84 11.37 -10.92 12.40
N ILE A 85 11.80 -10.69 11.17
CA ILE A 85 13.03 -9.93 10.89
C ILE A 85 12.87 -8.48 11.33
N SER A 86 11.76 -7.87 10.98
CA SER A 86 11.50 -6.46 11.23
C SER A 86 11.44 -6.12 12.71
N GLU A 87 10.75 -6.93 13.51
CA GLU A 87 10.58 -6.68 14.94
C GLU A 87 11.80 -7.05 15.78
N ASN A 88 12.48 -8.14 15.44
CA ASN A 88 13.53 -8.68 16.27
C ASN A 88 14.96 -8.28 15.87
N LYS A 89 15.13 -7.70 14.68
CA LYS A 89 16.45 -7.41 14.08
C LYS A 89 16.56 -5.96 13.62
N LYS A 90 16.51 -5.02 14.56
CA LYS A 90 16.54 -3.55 14.30
C LYS A 90 17.78 -3.05 13.54
N TYR A 91 18.84 -3.85 13.50
CA TYR A 91 20.05 -3.55 12.71
C TYR A 91 19.94 -3.93 11.23
N PHE A 92 18.79 -4.51 10.82
CA PHE A 92 18.56 -4.93 9.45
C PHE A 92 18.05 -3.73 8.64
N GLY A 93 18.89 -3.18 7.77
CA GLY A 93 18.57 -1.99 6.98
C GLY A 93 18.00 -2.34 5.61
N GLU A 94 18.69 -3.14 4.81
CA GLU A 94 18.27 -3.50 3.46
C GLU A 94 18.69 -4.93 3.09
N LEU A 95 17.76 -5.65 2.46
CA LEU A 95 18.05 -6.89 1.74
C LEU A 95 17.51 -6.74 0.32
N LYS A 96 18.39 -6.79 -0.67
CA LYS A 96 18.02 -6.60 -2.08
C LYS A 96 18.59 -7.71 -2.94
N ARG A 97 17.72 -8.29 -3.80
CA ARG A 97 18.20 -9.18 -4.85
C ARG A 97 18.79 -8.35 -5.99
N PRO A 98 19.98 -8.70 -6.51
CA PRO A 98 20.55 -8.00 -7.67
C PRO A 98 19.60 -8.12 -8.88
N GLN A 99 19.53 -7.08 -9.65
CA GLN A 99 18.78 -7.07 -10.92
C GLN A 99 19.68 -7.36 -12.10
N PRO A 100 19.12 -7.70 -13.23
CA PRO A 100 17.89 -8.35 -13.66
C PRO A 100 18.11 -9.84 -14.00
N PRO A 101 17.10 -10.55 -14.43
CA PRO A 101 15.74 -10.13 -14.73
C PRO A 101 14.78 -10.41 -13.57
N TRP A 102 14.05 -9.39 -13.15
CA TRP A 102 12.91 -9.62 -12.26
C TRP A 102 11.83 -10.36 -13.06
N PRO A 103 11.19 -11.42 -12.52
CA PRO A 103 10.05 -12.04 -13.19
C PRO A 103 8.99 -10.96 -13.46
N ARG A 104 8.56 -10.87 -14.72
CA ARG A 104 7.38 -10.06 -15.04
C ARG A 104 6.18 -10.72 -14.36
N GLY A 105 5.29 -9.94 -13.76
CA GLY A 105 4.12 -10.46 -13.10
C GLY A 105 4.05 -10.25 -11.60
N ALA A 106 5.11 -9.74 -10.99
CA ALA A 106 5.05 -9.29 -9.58
C ALA A 106 4.53 -7.85 -9.43
N ILE A 107 4.33 -7.15 -10.52
CA ILE A 107 3.96 -5.72 -10.54
C ILE A 107 2.81 -5.46 -11.55
N ASP A 108 2.29 -6.48 -12.23
CA ASP A 108 1.17 -6.36 -13.18
C ASP A 108 -0.19 -6.53 -12.49
#